data_6b978471043611e0360532a1a7acdbab
#
_entry.id   6b978471043611e0360532a1a7acdbab
#
_cell.length_a   1.000
_cell.length_b   1.000
_cell.length_c   1.000
_cell.angle_alpha   90.00
_cell.angle_beta   90.00
_cell.angle_gamma   90.00
#
_symmetry.space_group_name_H-M   'P 1'
#
loop_
_entity.id
_entity.type
_entity.pdbx_description
1 polymer ?
#
loop_
_entity_poly.entity_id
_entity_poly.type
_entity_poly.pdbx_seq_one_letter_code
_entity_poly.pdbx_strand_id
1 'polypeptide(L)'
;PKPAATGPGLDHPRLPKAAREFLAEVIGSGILGPEVVQAFITKVGDRLTELFTRERAAEALTNHGFLTRFQRDRALSGHLFGLVLGGYRVLDRISSGSVGIVFLAEHSVLKRRVAIKVIPADDSVSLEIRERFLIEIRLLASLSHPNVVTAYDAGYLPGRDPTEQGLYYVALDLLTGGDIEQYAYEKGQPPLAQTCEWGRQAAAGLRAAHDAGLIHRDVKPSNLVLTDTGRVKLVDFGLAREFASTRTGTRTVLGSLEFVAPEQLADPTTAGPPADVYALGVSLFWLLTGQLPLPQCRTPQEMVQTIKKTPPKRLHDLDPKLPAELDDLIGRMLARNPGERPTAGEAAELLAAFAGPGEVSPGVGEAARLRDVVEQLEMAMRAKEADTDAVRFAVLTALASAAARRPGETPGHQLRVRLYVKLLGDRLARLADWVMFSDPGFAETVSRAAAAHDLGMVAVPD
;
A
#
# COMPACT_ATOMS: atom_id res chain seq x y z
N PRO A 1 28.17 -27.19 -6.17
CA PRO A 1 27.24 -27.43 -5.09
C PRO A 1 28.00 -27.35 -3.76
N LYS A 2 27.79 -26.22 -3.02
CA LYS A 2 28.22 -26.18 -1.62
C LYS A 2 27.33 -27.13 -0.81
N PRO A 3 27.90 -27.92 0.15
CA PRO A 3 27.09 -28.76 1.01
C PRO A 3 26.10 -27.86 1.78
N ALA A 4 24.84 -28.28 1.82
CA ALA A 4 23.78 -27.60 2.58
C ALA A 4 24.25 -27.44 4.03
N ALA A 5 24.27 -26.21 4.52
CA ALA A 5 24.58 -25.93 5.91
C ALA A 5 23.57 -26.68 6.79
N THR A 6 24.06 -27.62 7.59
CA THR A 6 23.32 -28.27 8.68
C THR A 6 23.05 -27.19 9.72
N GLY A 7 21.88 -26.52 9.63
CA GLY A 7 21.44 -25.57 10.63
C GLY A 7 21.10 -26.28 11.94
N PRO A 8 21.30 -25.66 13.11
CA PRO A 8 20.91 -26.23 14.39
C PRO A 8 19.41 -26.59 14.36
N GLY A 9 19.11 -27.86 14.73
CA GLY A 9 17.74 -28.39 14.79
C GLY A 9 17.32 -29.33 13.67
N LEU A 10 17.96 -29.29 12.50
CA LEU A 10 17.63 -30.21 11.39
C LEU A 10 18.07 -31.65 11.63
N ASP A 11 18.96 -31.89 12.60
CA ASP A 11 19.45 -33.23 12.96
C ASP A 11 18.54 -33.97 13.94
N HIS A 12 17.31 -33.48 14.15
CA HIS A 12 16.36 -34.16 15.04
C HIS A 12 16.04 -35.58 14.51
N PRO A 13 16.23 -36.66 15.33
CA PRO A 13 16.18 -38.04 14.85
C PRO A 13 14.81 -38.46 14.31
N ARG A 14 13.73 -37.82 14.75
CA ARG A 14 12.35 -38.09 14.30
C ARG A 14 11.95 -37.27 13.08
N LEU A 15 12.79 -36.34 12.58
CA LEU A 15 12.47 -35.50 11.43
C LEU A 15 12.71 -36.29 10.12
N PRO A 16 11.67 -36.57 9.34
CA PRO A 16 11.80 -37.29 8.07
C PRO A 16 12.70 -36.53 7.07
N LYS A 17 13.38 -37.29 6.21
CA LYS A 17 14.34 -36.74 5.23
C LYS A 17 13.72 -35.63 4.36
N ALA A 18 12.52 -35.88 3.82
CA ALA A 18 11.84 -34.90 2.95
C ALA A 18 11.52 -33.59 3.67
N ALA A 19 11.10 -33.66 4.95
CA ALA A 19 10.87 -32.45 5.77
C ALA A 19 12.19 -31.71 6.06
N ARG A 20 13.27 -32.47 6.36
CA ARG A 20 14.60 -31.89 6.61
C ARG A 20 15.12 -31.13 5.40
N GLU A 21 15.03 -31.71 4.21
CA GLU A 21 15.44 -31.08 2.95
C GLU A 21 14.62 -29.80 2.68
N PHE A 22 13.30 -29.87 2.85
CA PHE A 22 12.42 -28.71 2.68
C PHE A 22 12.72 -27.58 3.69
N LEU A 23 12.90 -27.91 4.96
CA LEU A 23 13.27 -26.94 5.99
C LEU A 23 14.64 -26.32 5.73
N ALA A 24 15.60 -27.10 5.23
CA ALA A 24 16.91 -26.59 4.83
C ALA A 24 16.81 -25.58 3.67
N GLU A 25 15.96 -25.84 2.67
CA GLU A 25 15.68 -24.90 1.58
C GLU A 25 15.06 -23.60 2.09
N VAL A 26 14.08 -23.68 3.00
CA VAL A 26 13.42 -22.51 3.58
C VAL A 26 14.40 -21.67 4.42
N ILE A 27 15.29 -22.32 5.20
CA ILE A 27 16.37 -21.64 5.91
C ILE A 27 17.34 -20.99 4.91
N GLY A 28 17.79 -21.76 3.91
CA GLY A 28 18.73 -21.29 2.89
C GLY A 28 18.20 -20.11 2.06
N SER A 29 16.89 -19.98 1.93
CA SER A 29 16.23 -18.82 1.27
C SER A 29 16.14 -17.58 2.16
N GLY A 30 16.36 -17.71 3.47
CA GLY A 30 16.23 -16.62 4.44
C GLY A 30 14.79 -16.30 4.86
N ILE A 31 13.78 -17.06 4.38
CA ILE A 31 12.37 -16.82 4.74
C ILE A 31 12.14 -17.08 6.24
N LEU A 32 12.73 -18.14 6.76
CA LEU A 32 12.74 -18.46 8.18
C LEU A 32 14.19 -18.60 8.67
N GLY A 33 14.49 -17.98 9.81
CA GLY A 33 15.77 -18.21 10.48
C GLY A 33 15.87 -19.61 11.10
N PRO A 34 17.09 -20.11 11.35
CA PRO A 34 17.30 -21.40 12.00
C PRO A 34 16.60 -21.54 13.36
N GLU A 35 16.56 -20.43 14.14
CA GLU A 35 15.89 -20.36 15.43
C GLU A 35 14.37 -20.53 15.32
N VAL A 36 13.77 -19.98 14.27
CA VAL A 36 12.33 -20.09 14.00
C VAL A 36 11.97 -21.52 13.61
N VAL A 37 12.82 -22.16 12.80
CA VAL A 37 12.65 -23.58 12.42
C VAL A 37 12.85 -24.48 13.63
N GLN A 38 13.78 -24.17 14.53
CA GLN A 38 13.94 -24.90 15.80
C GLN A 38 12.70 -24.79 16.68
N ALA A 39 12.11 -23.57 16.80
CA ALA A 39 10.86 -23.36 17.52
C ALA A 39 9.71 -24.17 16.91
N PHE A 40 9.62 -24.23 15.57
CA PHE A 40 8.65 -25.06 14.87
C PHE A 40 8.83 -26.55 15.19
N ILE A 41 10.06 -27.08 15.12
CA ILE A 41 10.37 -28.49 15.44
C ILE A 41 9.95 -28.80 16.88
N THR A 42 10.28 -27.94 17.82
CA THR A 42 9.89 -28.09 19.23
C THR A 42 8.36 -28.06 19.39
N LYS A 43 7.68 -27.17 18.69
CA LYS A 43 6.21 -27.01 18.76
C LYS A 43 5.46 -28.21 18.18
N VAL A 44 5.96 -28.81 17.12
CA VAL A 44 5.38 -30.05 16.51
C VAL A 44 5.64 -31.28 17.37
N GLY A 45 6.81 -31.37 18.02
CA GLY A 45 7.14 -32.40 18.99
C GLY A 45 7.00 -33.81 18.43
N ASP A 46 6.22 -34.67 19.10
CA ASP A 46 6.04 -36.08 18.72
C ASP A 46 5.41 -36.30 17.33
N ARG A 47 4.72 -35.28 16.80
CA ARG A 47 4.10 -35.33 15.47
C ARG A 47 5.06 -35.07 14.32
N LEU A 48 6.36 -34.89 14.57
CA LEU A 48 7.37 -34.70 13.53
C LEU A 48 7.40 -35.86 12.52
N THR A 49 7.12 -37.08 12.95
CA THR A 49 7.06 -38.27 12.08
C THR A 49 5.93 -38.19 11.03
N GLU A 50 4.92 -37.34 11.26
CA GLU A 50 3.83 -37.13 10.31
C GLU A 50 4.26 -36.26 9.12
N LEU A 51 5.40 -35.57 9.21
CA LEU A 51 5.95 -34.66 8.19
C LEU A 51 6.75 -35.42 7.11
N PHE A 52 6.24 -36.55 6.65
CA PHE A 52 6.98 -37.45 5.77
C PHE A 52 7.07 -36.99 4.30
N THR A 53 6.36 -35.91 3.91
CA THR A 53 6.48 -35.23 2.60
C THR A 53 6.75 -33.75 2.76
N ARG A 54 7.21 -33.09 1.66
CA ARG A 54 7.42 -31.64 1.60
C ARG A 54 6.12 -30.88 1.84
N GLU A 55 5.01 -31.36 1.26
CA GLU A 55 3.68 -30.76 1.38
C GLU A 55 3.20 -30.76 2.83
N ARG A 56 3.39 -31.91 3.54
CA ARG A 56 3.04 -32.01 4.95
C ARG A 56 3.86 -31.08 5.84
N ALA A 57 5.15 -30.96 5.57
CA ALA A 57 6.02 -30.03 6.30
C ALA A 57 5.61 -28.56 6.03
N ALA A 58 5.33 -28.24 4.78
CA ALA A 58 4.87 -26.89 4.37
C ALA A 58 3.50 -26.55 4.95
N GLU A 59 2.57 -27.51 4.98
CA GLU A 59 1.24 -27.35 5.58
C GLU A 59 1.33 -27.15 7.10
N ALA A 60 2.16 -27.94 7.79
CA ALA A 60 2.39 -27.78 9.22
C ALA A 60 2.98 -26.41 9.56
N LEU A 61 3.98 -25.93 8.79
CA LEU A 61 4.51 -24.56 8.95
C LEU A 61 3.42 -23.50 8.78
N THR A 62 2.51 -23.70 7.83
CA THR A 62 1.41 -22.75 7.58
C THR A 62 0.37 -22.79 8.70
N ASN A 63 -0.04 -24.00 9.14
CA ASN A 63 -1.04 -24.19 10.19
C ASN A 63 -0.55 -23.66 11.56
N HIS A 64 0.75 -23.68 11.79
CA HIS A 64 1.37 -23.09 12.98
C HIS A 64 1.76 -21.62 12.81
N GLY A 65 1.46 -20.98 11.68
CA GLY A 65 1.68 -19.56 11.44
C GLY A 65 3.11 -19.14 11.14
N PHE A 66 4.02 -20.09 10.83
CA PHE A 66 5.40 -19.78 10.44
C PHE A 66 5.53 -19.35 8.98
N LEU A 67 4.68 -19.87 8.08
CA LEU A 67 4.57 -19.44 6.69
C LEU A 67 3.16 -18.97 6.38
N THR A 68 3.04 -18.01 5.48
CA THR A 68 1.77 -17.68 4.83
C THR A 68 1.43 -18.71 3.76
N ARG A 69 0.17 -18.75 3.30
CA ARG A 69 -0.23 -19.61 2.17
C ARG A 69 0.58 -19.28 0.92
N PHE A 70 0.76 -18.00 0.63
CA PHE A 70 1.57 -17.54 -0.50
C PHE A 70 3.02 -18.06 -0.43
N GLN A 71 3.67 -17.89 0.72
CA GLN A 71 5.04 -18.40 0.93
C GLN A 71 5.15 -19.91 0.80
N ARG A 72 4.16 -20.65 1.34
CA ARG A 72 4.05 -22.11 1.20
C ARG A 72 4.01 -22.52 -0.27
N ASP A 73 3.09 -21.93 -1.05
CA ASP A 73 2.86 -22.31 -2.44
C ASP A 73 4.10 -21.99 -3.31
N ARG A 74 4.76 -20.87 -3.02
CA ARG A 74 6.04 -20.50 -3.66
C ARG A 74 7.16 -21.47 -3.27
N ALA A 75 7.25 -21.88 -2.03
CA ALA A 75 8.26 -22.84 -1.56
C ALA A 75 8.07 -24.23 -2.16
N LEU A 76 6.83 -24.71 -2.23
CA LEU A 76 6.51 -26.00 -2.85
C LEU A 76 6.80 -26.03 -4.35
N SER A 77 6.60 -24.90 -5.06
CA SER A 77 6.92 -24.77 -6.48
C SER A 77 8.40 -24.44 -6.77
N GLY A 78 9.27 -24.38 -5.74
CA GLY A 78 10.70 -24.09 -5.88
C GLY A 78 11.04 -22.61 -6.18
N HIS A 79 10.04 -21.71 -6.12
CA HIS A 79 10.21 -20.29 -6.44
C HIS A 79 10.47 -19.44 -5.19
N LEU A 80 11.58 -19.69 -4.49
CA LEU A 80 11.95 -18.98 -3.26
C LEU A 80 12.64 -17.64 -3.51
N PHE A 81 13.15 -17.39 -4.72
CA PHE A 81 13.79 -16.13 -5.07
C PHE A 81 12.81 -14.96 -4.99
N GLY A 82 13.24 -13.86 -4.40
CA GLY A 82 12.42 -12.66 -4.22
C GLY A 82 11.44 -12.72 -3.05
N LEU A 83 11.42 -13.80 -2.25
CA LEU A 83 10.62 -13.84 -1.00
C LEU A 83 11.29 -13.11 0.17
N VAL A 84 12.58 -12.84 0.06
CA VAL A 84 13.31 -11.94 0.97
C VAL A 84 14.00 -10.87 0.12
N LEU A 85 13.70 -9.61 0.41
CA LEU A 85 14.15 -8.43 -0.31
C LEU A 85 14.79 -7.46 0.69
N GLY A 86 16.13 -7.47 0.76
CA GLY A 86 16.84 -6.72 1.80
C GLY A 86 16.39 -7.13 3.21
N GLY A 87 15.91 -6.17 3.99
CA GLY A 87 15.38 -6.41 5.34
C GLY A 87 13.91 -6.85 5.38
N TYR A 88 13.27 -7.16 4.25
CA TYR A 88 11.83 -7.42 4.17
C TYR A 88 11.53 -8.86 3.76
N ARG A 89 10.56 -9.47 4.45
CA ARG A 89 10.00 -10.78 4.12
C ARG A 89 8.65 -10.60 3.42
N VAL A 90 8.53 -11.07 2.20
CA VAL A 90 7.28 -11.05 1.42
C VAL A 90 6.28 -12.01 2.05
N LEU A 91 5.08 -11.54 2.31
CA LEU A 91 4.00 -12.29 2.97
C LEU A 91 2.93 -12.75 1.98
N ASP A 92 2.53 -11.84 1.07
CA ASP A 92 1.47 -12.12 0.10
C ASP A 92 1.61 -11.18 -1.11
N ARG A 93 0.84 -11.45 -2.18
CA ARG A 93 0.76 -10.60 -3.35
C ARG A 93 -0.48 -9.69 -3.24
N ILE A 94 -0.27 -8.36 -3.33
CA ILE A 94 -1.35 -7.37 -3.33
C ILE A 94 -1.89 -7.19 -4.74
N SER A 95 -1.00 -6.92 -5.71
CA SER A 95 -1.42 -6.66 -7.09
C SER A 95 -0.34 -7.03 -8.10
N SER A 96 -0.73 -7.16 -9.37
CA SER A 96 0.20 -7.31 -10.48
C SER A 96 -0.17 -6.29 -11.56
N GLY A 97 0.72 -5.36 -11.84
CA GLY A 97 0.57 -4.34 -12.87
C GLY A 97 1.45 -4.61 -14.09
N SER A 98 1.34 -3.75 -15.10
CA SER A 98 2.14 -3.81 -16.32
C SER A 98 3.64 -3.62 -16.10
N VAL A 99 4.01 -2.97 -15.01
CA VAL A 99 5.37 -2.51 -14.74
C VAL A 99 6.03 -3.32 -13.62
N GLY A 100 5.29 -4.06 -12.84
CA GLY A 100 5.82 -4.82 -11.72
C GLY A 100 4.74 -5.45 -10.86
N ILE A 101 5.16 -6.10 -9.81
CA ILE A 101 4.28 -6.78 -8.85
C ILE A 101 4.41 -6.05 -7.51
N VAL A 102 3.27 -5.83 -6.86
CA VAL A 102 3.23 -5.28 -5.50
C VAL A 102 2.91 -6.39 -4.52
N PHE A 103 3.74 -6.55 -3.52
CA PHE A 103 3.62 -7.54 -2.46
C PHE A 103 3.35 -6.87 -1.11
N LEU A 104 2.59 -7.54 -0.27
CA LEU A 104 2.59 -7.31 1.16
C LEU A 104 3.88 -7.90 1.74
N ALA A 105 4.62 -7.12 2.49
CA ALA A 105 5.83 -7.59 3.16
C ALA A 105 5.93 -7.03 4.59
N GLU A 106 6.80 -7.67 5.39
CA GLU A 106 7.09 -7.27 6.76
C GLU A 106 8.60 -7.06 6.93
N HIS A 107 8.98 -5.93 7.50
CA HIS A 107 10.38 -5.69 7.86
C HIS A 107 10.82 -6.63 8.98
N SER A 108 11.88 -7.40 8.76
CA SER A 108 12.30 -8.52 9.62
C SER A 108 12.59 -8.11 11.07
N VAL A 109 13.14 -6.91 11.30
CA VAL A 109 13.47 -6.37 12.63
C VAL A 109 12.35 -5.51 13.18
N LEU A 110 11.87 -4.52 12.41
CA LEU A 110 10.88 -3.53 12.89
C LEU A 110 9.45 -4.09 12.95
N LYS A 111 9.19 -5.27 12.39
CA LYS A 111 7.86 -5.89 12.28
C LYS A 111 6.81 -5.00 11.64
N ARG A 112 7.25 -4.01 10.87
CA ARG A 112 6.39 -3.09 10.13
C ARG A 112 5.94 -3.74 8.83
N ARG A 113 4.63 -3.73 8.57
CA ARG A 113 4.07 -4.12 7.28
C ARG A 113 4.22 -2.97 6.27
N VAL A 114 4.56 -3.33 5.05
CA VAL A 114 4.79 -2.41 3.94
C VAL A 114 4.26 -3.00 2.65
N ALA A 115 3.97 -2.15 1.67
CA ALA A 115 3.81 -2.57 0.28
C ALA A 115 5.20 -2.55 -0.37
N ILE A 116 5.63 -3.66 -0.99
CA ILE A 116 6.88 -3.70 -1.76
C ILE A 116 6.55 -3.84 -3.24
N LYS A 117 6.90 -2.81 -4.01
CA LYS A 117 6.86 -2.87 -5.46
C LYS A 117 8.15 -3.48 -5.97
N VAL A 118 8.04 -4.56 -6.74
CA VAL A 118 9.16 -5.31 -7.31
C VAL A 118 9.14 -5.16 -8.83
N ILE A 119 10.29 -4.79 -9.39
CA ILE A 119 10.50 -4.56 -10.82
C ILE A 119 11.65 -5.43 -11.26
N PRO A 120 11.46 -6.32 -12.27
CA PRO A 120 12.58 -7.11 -12.81
C PRO A 120 13.66 -6.21 -13.38
N ALA A 121 14.91 -6.50 -13.04
CA ALA A 121 16.07 -5.81 -13.61
C ALA A 121 16.34 -6.40 -14.99
N ASP A 122 15.98 -5.66 -16.03
CA ASP A 122 16.23 -6.04 -17.40
C ASP A 122 17.61 -5.56 -17.83
N ASP A 123 18.49 -6.48 -18.19
CA ASP A 123 19.85 -6.15 -18.64
C ASP A 123 19.88 -5.46 -20.01
N SER A 124 18.78 -5.52 -20.78
CA SER A 124 18.60 -4.77 -22.01
C SER A 124 18.33 -3.27 -21.78
N VAL A 125 17.96 -2.88 -20.55
CA VAL A 125 17.73 -1.47 -20.17
C VAL A 125 19.06 -0.74 -20.03
N SER A 126 19.18 0.41 -20.68
CA SER A 126 20.41 1.21 -20.66
C SER A 126 20.77 1.67 -19.23
N LEU A 127 22.06 1.88 -18.98
CA LEU A 127 22.55 2.40 -17.70
C LEU A 127 21.88 3.73 -17.34
N GLU A 128 21.65 4.60 -18.33
CA GLU A 128 21.01 5.89 -18.15
C GLU A 128 19.58 5.78 -17.59
N ILE A 129 18.79 4.82 -18.10
CA ILE A 129 17.42 4.56 -17.57
C ILE A 129 17.49 4.04 -16.14
N ARG A 130 18.45 3.16 -15.83
CA ARG A 130 18.66 2.64 -14.47
C ARG A 130 19.06 3.76 -13.49
N GLU A 131 19.97 4.64 -13.89
CA GLU A 131 20.39 5.78 -13.06
C GLU A 131 19.22 6.74 -12.81
N ARG A 132 18.45 7.08 -13.85
CA ARG A 132 17.27 7.93 -13.74
C ARG A 132 16.23 7.34 -12.77
N PHE A 133 15.94 6.05 -12.88
CA PHE A 133 15.07 5.34 -11.96
C PHE A 133 15.55 5.46 -10.50
N LEU A 134 16.83 5.28 -10.24
CA LEU A 134 17.38 5.41 -8.89
C LEU A 134 17.32 6.86 -8.37
N ILE A 135 17.47 7.86 -9.24
CA ILE A 135 17.30 9.27 -8.89
C ILE A 135 15.85 9.55 -8.51
N GLU A 136 14.89 9.10 -9.33
CA GLU A 136 13.46 9.31 -9.06
C GLU A 136 13.02 8.63 -7.75
N ILE A 137 13.53 7.43 -7.45
CA ILE A 137 13.29 6.76 -6.14
C ILE A 137 13.86 7.61 -4.99
N ARG A 138 15.07 8.16 -5.13
CA ARG A 138 15.65 9.00 -4.07
C ARG A 138 14.84 10.28 -3.85
N LEU A 139 14.35 10.90 -4.91
CA LEU A 139 13.45 12.05 -4.83
C LEU A 139 12.15 11.68 -4.11
N LEU A 140 11.53 10.55 -4.48
CA LEU A 140 10.33 10.06 -3.80
C LEU A 140 10.58 9.78 -2.31
N ALA A 141 11.72 9.18 -1.97
CA ALA A 141 12.09 8.87 -0.59
C ALA A 141 12.36 10.13 0.26
N SER A 142 12.82 11.22 -0.37
CA SER A 142 13.02 12.50 0.30
C SER A 142 11.73 13.30 0.47
N LEU A 143 10.65 12.93 -0.22
CA LEU A 143 9.39 13.65 -0.23
C LEU A 143 8.49 13.19 0.94
N SER A 144 8.22 14.10 1.86
CA SER A 144 7.28 13.88 2.98
C SER A 144 6.05 14.75 2.80
N HIS A 145 4.96 14.18 2.31
CA HIS A 145 3.69 14.90 2.11
C HIS A 145 2.49 13.97 2.41
N PRO A 146 1.43 14.48 3.07
CA PRO A 146 0.28 13.66 3.47
C PRO A 146 -0.46 13.01 2.28
N ASN A 147 -0.37 13.59 1.08
CA ASN A 147 -1.03 13.10 -0.14
C ASN A 147 -0.07 12.43 -1.12
N VAL A 148 1.12 12.06 -0.69
CA VAL A 148 2.08 11.25 -1.47
C VAL A 148 2.42 10.00 -0.67
N VAL A 149 2.56 8.87 -1.34
CA VAL A 149 3.01 7.63 -0.72
C VAL A 149 4.42 7.81 -0.15
N THR A 150 4.66 7.34 1.05
CA THR A 150 5.99 7.41 1.67
C THR A 150 6.83 6.22 1.20
N ALA A 151 8.01 6.47 0.66
CA ALA A 151 9.01 5.44 0.39
C ALA A 151 9.94 5.30 1.60
N TYR A 152 10.09 4.09 2.13
CA TYR A 152 10.90 3.80 3.32
C TYR A 152 12.29 3.29 2.99
N ASP A 153 12.37 2.53 1.90
CA ASP A 153 13.60 1.85 1.50
C ASP A 153 13.53 1.45 0.03
N ALA A 154 14.68 1.26 -0.58
CA ALA A 154 14.79 0.73 -1.91
C ALA A 154 16.09 -0.03 -2.08
N GLY A 155 16.09 -1.05 -2.92
CA GLY A 155 17.28 -1.84 -3.14
C GLY A 155 17.25 -2.66 -4.41
N TYR A 156 18.35 -3.37 -4.60
CA TYR A 156 18.55 -4.30 -5.70
C TYR A 156 18.91 -5.68 -5.15
N LEU A 157 18.20 -6.70 -5.59
CA LEU A 157 18.51 -8.10 -5.35
C LEU A 157 19.11 -8.68 -6.63
N PRO A 158 20.41 -9.06 -6.66
CA PRO A 158 21.01 -9.70 -7.84
C PRO A 158 20.42 -11.09 -8.05
N GLY A 159 20.32 -11.53 -9.29
CA GLY A 159 20.00 -12.92 -9.62
C GLY A 159 21.00 -13.90 -8.99
N ARG A 160 20.58 -15.10 -8.68
CA ARG A 160 21.43 -16.14 -8.07
C ARG A 160 22.48 -16.69 -9.02
N ASP A 161 22.16 -16.63 -10.30
CA ASP A 161 23.05 -17.04 -11.39
C ASP A 161 22.80 -16.15 -12.64
N PRO A 162 23.66 -16.25 -13.67
CA PRO A 162 23.55 -15.40 -14.87
C PRO A 162 22.24 -15.56 -15.68
N THR A 163 21.45 -16.57 -15.41
CA THR A 163 20.18 -16.83 -16.10
C THR A 163 18.97 -16.26 -15.35
N GLU A 164 19.13 -15.93 -14.06
CA GLU A 164 18.08 -15.37 -13.22
C GLU A 164 18.21 -13.85 -13.18
N GLN A 165 17.17 -13.15 -13.64
CA GLN A 165 17.14 -11.67 -13.59
C GLN A 165 17.13 -11.17 -12.16
N GLY A 166 17.93 -10.13 -11.89
CA GLY A 166 17.86 -9.41 -10.63
C GLY A 166 16.54 -8.66 -10.47
N LEU A 167 16.29 -8.17 -9.27
CA LEU A 167 15.06 -7.46 -8.91
C LEU A 167 15.38 -6.11 -8.27
N TYR A 168 14.80 -5.03 -8.76
CA TYR A 168 14.70 -3.78 -8.00
C TYR A 168 13.47 -3.86 -7.09
N TYR A 169 13.55 -3.28 -5.91
CA TYR A 169 12.41 -3.17 -5.01
C TYR A 169 12.35 -1.80 -4.34
N VAL A 170 11.13 -1.36 -4.05
CA VAL A 170 10.85 -0.15 -3.27
C VAL A 170 9.82 -0.49 -2.20
N ALA A 171 10.15 -0.23 -0.93
CA ALA A 171 9.26 -0.42 0.20
C ALA A 171 8.47 0.88 0.46
N LEU A 172 7.17 0.79 0.42
CA LEU A 172 6.21 1.91 0.45
C LEU A 172 5.21 1.76 1.61
N ASP A 173 4.51 2.83 1.93
CA ASP A 173 3.32 2.76 2.80
C ASP A 173 2.37 1.66 2.35
N LEU A 174 1.90 0.84 3.29
CA LEU A 174 0.79 -0.07 3.04
C LEU A 174 -0.53 0.71 3.19
N LEU A 175 -1.23 0.91 2.08
CA LEU A 175 -2.51 1.60 2.03
C LEU A 175 -3.63 0.57 1.92
N THR A 176 -4.63 0.67 2.79
CA THR A 176 -5.70 -0.36 2.94
C THR A 176 -7.08 0.12 2.54
N GLY A 177 -7.23 1.39 2.16
CA GLY A 177 -8.54 1.98 1.86
C GLY A 177 -9.06 1.73 0.43
N GLY A 178 -8.31 1.00 -0.41
CA GLY A 178 -8.64 0.80 -1.82
C GLY A 178 -8.35 2.03 -2.67
N ASP A 179 -8.38 1.88 -3.99
CA ASP A 179 -8.23 2.99 -4.92
C ASP A 179 -9.59 3.63 -5.29
N ILE A 180 -9.53 4.85 -5.81
CA ILE A 180 -10.73 5.62 -6.14
C ILE A 180 -11.47 5.04 -7.35
N GLU A 181 -10.77 4.35 -8.26
CA GLU A 181 -11.40 3.67 -9.39
C GLU A 181 -12.28 2.53 -8.90
N GLN A 182 -11.76 1.68 -8.04
CA GLN A 182 -12.51 0.59 -7.41
C GLN A 182 -13.70 1.14 -6.61
N TYR A 183 -13.48 2.23 -5.84
CA TYR A 183 -14.57 2.88 -5.12
C TYR A 183 -15.72 3.29 -6.05
N ALA A 184 -15.42 3.91 -7.21
CA ALA A 184 -16.43 4.36 -8.15
C ALA A 184 -17.17 3.17 -8.80
N TYR A 185 -16.49 2.06 -9.09
CA TYR A 185 -17.14 0.85 -9.60
C TYR A 185 -18.04 0.15 -8.58
N GLU A 186 -17.63 0.11 -7.31
CA GLU A 186 -18.38 -0.60 -6.25
C GLU A 186 -19.53 0.23 -5.69
N LYS A 187 -19.37 1.55 -5.56
CA LYS A 187 -20.32 2.44 -4.86
C LYS A 187 -21.00 3.45 -5.78
N GLY A 188 -20.62 3.49 -7.04
CA GLY A 188 -21.05 4.51 -7.99
C GLY A 188 -20.22 5.79 -7.90
N GLN A 189 -20.58 6.78 -8.72
CA GLN A 189 -19.87 8.04 -8.78
C GLN A 189 -19.94 8.77 -7.43
N PRO A 190 -18.81 9.24 -6.89
CA PRO A 190 -18.79 9.94 -5.61
C PRO A 190 -19.51 11.31 -5.75
N PRO A 191 -20.07 11.85 -4.64
CA PRO A 191 -20.64 13.19 -4.64
C PRO A 191 -19.63 14.25 -5.11
N LEU A 192 -20.13 15.34 -5.73
CA LEU A 192 -19.31 16.44 -6.23
C LEU A 192 -18.30 16.93 -5.19
N ALA A 193 -18.77 17.23 -3.98
CA ALA A 193 -17.91 17.72 -2.91
C ALA A 193 -16.78 16.77 -2.54
N GLN A 194 -17.07 15.46 -2.52
CA GLN A 194 -16.07 14.41 -2.26
C GLN A 194 -15.07 14.29 -3.42
N THR A 195 -15.54 14.33 -4.66
CA THR A 195 -14.68 14.30 -5.86
C THR A 195 -13.73 15.49 -5.87
N CYS A 196 -14.24 16.71 -5.59
CA CYS A 196 -13.42 17.91 -5.52
C CYS A 196 -12.42 17.85 -4.35
N GLU A 197 -12.80 17.31 -3.20
CA GLU A 197 -11.87 17.13 -2.08
C GLU A 197 -10.75 16.14 -2.41
N TRP A 198 -11.05 15.00 -3.03
CA TRP A 198 -10.04 14.06 -3.50
C TRP A 198 -9.13 14.67 -4.57
N GLY A 199 -9.71 15.41 -5.52
CA GLY A 199 -8.97 16.17 -6.53
C GLY A 199 -8.03 17.21 -5.91
N ARG A 200 -8.50 17.96 -4.91
CA ARG A 200 -7.71 18.94 -4.17
C ARG A 200 -6.52 18.30 -3.46
N GLN A 201 -6.74 17.15 -2.82
CA GLN A 201 -5.69 16.38 -2.14
C GLN A 201 -4.67 15.83 -3.14
N ALA A 202 -5.12 15.27 -4.26
CA ALA A 202 -4.25 14.80 -5.33
C ALA A 202 -3.42 15.94 -5.93
N ALA A 203 -4.04 17.08 -6.22
CA ALA A 203 -3.36 18.28 -6.72
C ALA A 203 -2.32 18.81 -5.73
N ALA A 204 -2.61 18.80 -4.42
CA ALA A 204 -1.65 19.20 -3.39
C ALA A 204 -0.44 18.23 -3.33
N GLY A 205 -0.67 16.93 -3.49
CA GLY A 205 0.40 15.93 -3.60
C GLY A 205 1.25 16.11 -4.85
N LEU A 206 0.61 16.39 -6.00
CA LEU A 206 1.31 16.70 -7.26
C LEU A 206 2.16 17.96 -7.12
N ARG A 207 1.64 19.04 -6.52
CA ARG A 207 2.42 20.24 -6.24
C ARG A 207 3.70 19.91 -5.48
N ALA A 208 3.59 19.15 -4.37
CA ALA A 208 4.75 18.79 -3.57
C ALA A 208 5.76 17.95 -4.35
N ALA A 209 5.31 17.06 -5.23
CA ALA A 209 6.17 16.28 -6.11
C ALA A 209 6.86 17.18 -7.16
N HIS A 210 6.13 18.08 -7.81
CA HIS A 210 6.64 19.00 -8.81
C HIS A 210 7.69 19.97 -8.21
N ASP A 211 7.44 20.49 -7.01
CA ASP A 211 8.38 21.35 -6.29
C ASP A 211 9.69 20.61 -5.95
N ALA A 212 9.63 19.28 -5.78
CA ALA A 212 10.80 18.42 -5.60
C ALA A 212 11.45 17.96 -6.93
N GLY A 213 10.93 18.39 -8.08
CA GLY A 213 11.43 17.98 -9.40
C GLY A 213 10.96 16.60 -9.85
N LEU A 214 9.97 16.00 -9.18
CA LEU A 214 9.41 14.69 -9.50
C LEU A 214 8.09 14.84 -10.25
N ILE A 215 7.96 14.19 -11.40
CA ILE A 215 6.75 14.17 -12.23
C ILE A 215 6.12 12.79 -12.11
N HIS A 216 4.80 12.74 -11.89
CA HIS A 216 4.10 11.46 -11.66
C HIS A 216 3.95 10.62 -12.94
N ARG A 217 3.59 11.26 -14.07
CA ARG A 217 3.46 10.68 -15.42
C ARG A 217 2.37 9.60 -15.61
N ASP A 218 1.71 9.15 -14.55
CA ASP A 218 0.65 8.12 -14.62
C ASP A 218 -0.49 8.41 -13.63
N VAL A 219 -0.93 9.68 -13.57
CA VAL A 219 -2.08 10.07 -12.73
C VAL A 219 -3.35 9.47 -13.32
N LYS A 220 -4.09 8.71 -12.52
CA LYS A 220 -5.39 8.10 -12.86
C LYS A 220 -6.09 7.65 -11.58
N PRO A 221 -7.41 7.37 -11.59
CA PRO A 221 -8.16 7.02 -10.39
C PRO A 221 -7.61 5.79 -9.64
N SER A 222 -7.07 4.79 -10.35
CA SER A 222 -6.44 3.61 -9.72
C SER A 222 -5.09 3.90 -9.05
N ASN A 223 -4.47 5.06 -9.32
CA ASN A 223 -3.25 5.50 -8.65
C ASN A 223 -3.51 6.57 -7.56
N LEU A 224 -4.79 6.81 -7.26
CA LEU A 224 -5.27 7.63 -6.15
C LEU A 224 -5.84 6.69 -5.08
N VAL A 225 -5.03 6.34 -4.08
CA VAL A 225 -5.38 5.34 -3.07
C VAL A 225 -5.79 6.02 -1.78
N LEU A 226 -6.85 5.52 -1.18
CA LEU A 226 -7.36 6.02 0.09
C LEU A 226 -6.57 5.39 1.26
N THR A 227 -6.24 6.22 2.23
CA THR A 227 -5.80 5.74 3.53
C THR A 227 -7.00 5.20 4.31
N ASP A 228 -6.76 4.52 5.41
CA ASP A 228 -7.76 4.12 6.40
C ASP A 228 -8.61 5.31 6.92
N THR A 229 -8.09 6.53 6.80
CA THR A 229 -8.78 7.77 7.19
C THR A 229 -9.51 8.47 6.06
N GLY A 230 -9.59 7.84 4.88
CA GLY A 230 -10.21 8.43 3.69
C GLY A 230 -9.41 9.56 3.03
N ARG A 231 -8.13 9.72 3.40
CA ARG A 231 -7.22 10.66 2.74
C ARG A 231 -6.67 10.05 1.46
N VAL A 232 -6.60 10.83 0.39
CA VAL A 232 -5.97 10.41 -0.86
C VAL A 232 -4.46 10.46 -0.75
N LYS A 233 -3.80 9.40 -1.21
CA LYS A 233 -2.36 9.39 -1.50
C LYS A 233 -2.11 9.01 -2.95
N LEU A 234 -1.25 9.78 -3.61
CA LEU A 234 -0.69 9.44 -4.91
C LEU A 234 0.27 8.25 -4.74
N VAL A 235 0.04 7.21 -5.52
CA VAL A 235 0.90 6.03 -5.57
C VAL A 235 1.40 5.80 -7.01
N ASP A 236 2.37 4.92 -7.18
CA ASP A 236 2.83 4.47 -8.49
C ASP A 236 3.30 5.61 -9.40
N PHE A 237 4.13 6.51 -8.86
CA PHE A 237 4.92 7.41 -9.68
C PHE A 237 5.54 6.63 -10.83
N GLY A 238 5.45 7.13 -12.05
CA GLY A 238 5.78 6.40 -13.28
C GLY A 238 7.24 5.93 -13.41
N LEU A 239 7.90 5.68 -12.26
CA LEU A 239 9.29 5.26 -12.07
C LEU A 239 9.72 4.10 -12.98
N ALA A 240 8.79 3.28 -13.40
CA ALA A 240 9.10 2.07 -14.14
C ALA A 240 8.51 2.07 -15.56
N ARG A 241 7.92 3.17 -16.02
CA ARG A 241 7.38 3.28 -17.38
C ARG A 241 8.47 3.16 -18.45
N GLU A 242 9.63 3.72 -18.19
CA GLU A 242 10.79 3.63 -19.08
C GLU A 242 11.31 2.18 -19.17
N PHE A 243 11.22 1.41 -18.08
CA PHE A 243 11.53 -0.03 -18.08
C PHE A 243 10.50 -0.85 -18.86
N ALA A 244 9.23 -0.44 -18.86
CA ALA A 244 8.18 -1.16 -19.57
C ALA A 244 8.15 -0.87 -21.08
N SER A 245 8.55 0.31 -21.51
CA SER A 245 8.52 0.72 -22.92
C SER A 245 9.45 -0.13 -23.80
N THR A 246 10.49 -0.72 -23.23
CA THR A 246 11.40 -1.65 -23.92
C THR A 246 10.86 -3.07 -24.06
N ARG A 247 9.84 -3.47 -23.25
CA ARG A 247 9.37 -4.87 -23.14
C ARG A 247 8.02 -5.17 -23.79
N THR A 248 7.13 -4.19 -23.93
CA THR A 248 5.74 -4.46 -24.32
C THR A 248 5.41 -3.99 -25.73
N GLY A 249 5.43 -4.93 -26.67
CA GLY A 249 4.58 -4.85 -27.86
C GLY A 249 3.10 -4.79 -27.46
N THR A 250 2.49 -3.64 -27.65
CA THR A 250 1.09 -3.34 -28.01
C THR A 250 -0.10 -3.73 -27.12
N ARG A 251 -0.05 -4.55 -26.08
CA ARG A 251 -1.29 -5.04 -25.45
C ARG A 251 -1.70 -4.43 -24.11
N THR A 252 -0.79 -3.83 -23.36
CA THR A 252 -1.06 -3.24 -22.02
C THR A 252 -1.34 -1.73 -22.06
N VAL A 253 -1.34 -1.13 -23.25
CA VAL A 253 -1.28 0.33 -23.45
C VAL A 253 -2.66 0.98 -23.48
N LEU A 254 -3.75 0.24 -23.76
CA LEU A 254 -5.07 0.89 -24.02
C LEU A 254 -5.65 1.60 -22.78
N GLY A 255 -5.74 0.97 -21.62
CA GLY A 255 -6.40 1.55 -20.44
C GLY A 255 -5.67 2.74 -19.81
N SER A 256 -4.34 2.87 -20.03
CA SER A 256 -3.56 4.02 -19.54
C SER A 256 -3.51 5.18 -20.54
N LEU A 257 -3.81 4.95 -21.83
CA LEU A 257 -3.79 6.00 -22.85
C LEU A 257 -4.92 7.03 -22.68
N GLU A 258 -6.01 6.64 -22.05
CA GLU A 258 -7.18 7.51 -21.80
C GLU A 258 -6.85 8.73 -20.95
N PHE A 259 -5.82 8.63 -20.10
CA PHE A 259 -5.36 9.69 -19.18
C PHE A 259 -4.10 10.43 -19.68
N VAL A 260 -3.53 10.01 -20.81
CA VAL A 260 -2.28 10.53 -21.34
C VAL A 260 -2.48 11.92 -21.95
N ALA A 261 -1.64 12.87 -21.56
CA ALA A 261 -1.65 14.22 -22.12
C ALA A 261 -1.18 14.24 -23.58
N PRO A 262 -1.68 15.16 -24.44
CA PRO A 262 -1.32 15.23 -25.85
C PRO A 262 0.18 15.35 -26.13
N GLU A 263 0.91 16.08 -25.31
CA GLU A 263 2.37 16.25 -25.43
C GLU A 263 3.16 14.97 -25.11
N GLN A 264 2.65 14.12 -24.19
CA GLN A 264 3.30 12.83 -23.88
C GLN A 264 3.29 11.85 -25.05
N LEU A 265 2.35 12.03 -26.00
CA LEU A 265 2.29 11.21 -27.21
C LEU A 265 3.34 11.63 -28.25
N ALA A 266 3.86 12.84 -28.17
CA ALA A 266 4.90 13.34 -29.06
C ALA A 266 6.28 12.89 -28.58
N ASP A 267 6.56 13.06 -27.30
CA ASP A 267 7.79 12.64 -26.65
C ASP A 267 7.52 12.38 -25.14
N PRO A 268 7.44 11.11 -24.72
CA PRO A 268 7.20 10.76 -23.32
C PRO A 268 8.26 11.31 -22.34
N THR A 269 9.46 11.62 -22.82
CA THR A 269 10.56 12.10 -21.98
C THR A 269 10.46 13.59 -21.66
N THR A 270 9.72 14.36 -22.49
CA THR A 270 9.56 15.83 -22.33
C THR A 270 8.31 16.18 -21.51
N ALA A 271 7.54 15.20 -21.08
CA ALA A 271 6.34 15.44 -20.25
C ALA A 271 6.71 16.11 -18.93
N GLY A 272 6.26 17.34 -18.76
CA GLY A 272 6.46 18.14 -17.55
C GLY A 272 5.25 18.09 -16.58
N PRO A 273 5.29 18.88 -15.49
CA PRO A 273 4.18 19.02 -14.53
C PRO A 273 2.79 19.23 -15.13
N PRO A 274 2.60 19.97 -16.24
CA PRO A 274 1.27 20.13 -16.85
C PRO A 274 0.62 18.83 -17.35
N ALA A 275 1.41 17.80 -17.64
CA ALA A 275 0.87 16.50 -18.06
C ALA A 275 0.11 15.81 -16.91
N ASP A 276 0.62 15.90 -15.68
CA ASP A 276 -0.05 15.36 -14.49
C ASP A 276 -1.36 16.10 -14.21
N VAL A 277 -1.39 17.41 -14.43
CA VAL A 277 -2.61 18.22 -14.28
C VAL A 277 -3.67 17.82 -15.30
N TYR A 278 -3.28 17.58 -16.56
CA TYR A 278 -4.20 17.06 -17.57
C TYR A 278 -4.78 15.70 -17.14
N ALA A 279 -3.94 14.77 -16.73
CA ALA A 279 -4.36 13.44 -16.31
C ALA A 279 -5.28 13.48 -15.06
N LEU A 280 -5.02 14.40 -14.12
CA LEU A 280 -5.93 14.68 -13.00
C LEU A 280 -7.26 15.25 -13.50
N GLY A 281 -7.26 16.15 -14.47
CA GLY A 281 -8.47 16.70 -15.12
C GLY A 281 -9.34 15.60 -15.74
N VAL A 282 -8.73 14.65 -16.48
CA VAL A 282 -9.43 13.48 -17.03
C VAL A 282 -10.02 12.62 -15.91
N SER A 283 -9.26 12.40 -14.83
CA SER A 283 -9.69 11.61 -13.68
C SER A 283 -10.90 12.23 -12.98
N LEU A 284 -10.88 13.54 -12.74
CA LEU A 284 -11.99 14.27 -12.13
C LEU A 284 -13.23 14.31 -13.05
N PHE A 285 -13.03 14.52 -14.34
CA PHE A 285 -14.13 14.47 -15.31
C PHE A 285 -14.84 13.11 -15.25
N TRP A 286 -14.07 12.01 -15.27
CA TRP A 286 -14.63 10.66 -15.16
C TRP A 286 -15.34 10.41 -13.83
N LEU A 287 -14.76 10.84 -12.71
CA LEU A 287 -15.38 10.71 -11.39
C LEU A 287 -16.69 11.50 -11.25
N LEU A 288 -16.81 12.65 -11.91
CA LEU A 288 -18.00 13.48 -11.86
C LEU A 288 -19.12 12.98 -12.78
N THR A 289 -18.78 12.37 -13.92
CA THR A 289 -19.73 12.06 -14.98
C THR A 289 -19.92 10.60 -15.29
N GLY A 290 -19.00 9.73 -14.83
CA GLY A 290 -18.93 8.31 -15.24
C GLY A 290 -18.46 8.12 -16.68
N GLN A 291 -18.09 9.18 -17.42
CA GLN A 291 -17.64 9.13 -18.79
C GLN A 291 -16.25 9.76 -18.94
N LEU A 292 -15.50 9.32 -19.95
CA LEU A 292 -14.26 9.97 -20.34
C LEU A 292 -14.55 11.24 -21.16
N PRO A 293 -13.69 12.30 -21.06
CA PRO A 293 -13.86 13.53 -21.82
C PRO A 293 -13.68 13.34 -23.32
N LEU A 294 -12.96 12.29 -23.74
CA LEU A 294 -12.75 11.94 -25.12
C LEU A 294 -13.54 10.67 -25.48
N PRO A 295 -13.94 10.50 -26.76
CA PRO A 295 -14.64 9.29 -27.22
C PRO A 295 -13.81 8.03 -26.95
N GLN A 296 -14.48 6.94 -26.61
CA GLN A 296 -13.85 5.63 -26.53
C GLN A 296 -13.38 5.17 -27.91
N CYS A 297 -12.18 4.64 -27.97
CA CYS A 297 -11.53 4.16 -29.18
C CYS A 297 -11.31 2.66 -29.09
N ARG A 298 -11.35 1.98 -30.25
CA ARG A 298 -11.15 0.53 -30.33
C ARG A 298 -9.68 0.14 -30.41
N THR A 299 -8.84 1.05 -30.89
CA THR A 299 -7.41 0.79 -31.09
C THR A 299 -6.55 1.90 -30.46
N PRO A 300 -5.31 1.58 -30.07
CA PRO A 300 -4.36 2.59 -29.58
C PRO A 300 -4.12 3.71 -30.60
N GLN A 301 -4.07 3.37 -31.89
CA GLN A 301 -3.87 4.34 -32.97
C GLN A 301 -5.02 5.34 -33.08
N GLU A 302 -6.27 4.87 -32.96
CA GLU A 302 -7.44 5.73 -32.91
C GLU A 302 -7.39 6.64 -31.70
N MET A 303 -7.04 6.12 -30.52
CA MET A 303 -6.92 6.90 -29.30
C MET A 303 -5.88 8.02 -29.46
N VAL A 304 -4.70 7.71 -30.00
CA VAL A 304 -3.67 8.72 -30.28
C VAL A 304 -4.19 9.83 -31.22
N GLN A 305 -4.92 9.47 -32.26
CA GLN A 305 -5.52 10.46 -33.17
C GLN A 305 -6.61 11.28 -32.48
N THR A 306 -7.42 10.64 -31.66
CA THR A 306 -8.50 11.28 -30.89
C THR A 306 -7.95 12.31 -29.92
N ILE A 307 -6.93 11.94 -29.13
CA ILE A 307 -6.25 12.87 -28.19
C ILE A 307 -5.64 14.07 -28.94
N LYS A 308 -5.08 13.85 -30.13
CA LYS A 308 -4.46 14.92 -30.92
C LYS A 308 -5.47 15.84 -31.59
N LYS A 309 -6.65 15.37 -32.00
CA LYS A 309 -7.54 16.10 -32.90
C LYS A 309 -8.91 16.46 -32.30
N THR A 310 -9.42 15.66 -31.35
CA THR A 310 -10.76 15.84 -30.81
C THR A 310 -10.72 16.74 -29.56
N PRO A 311 -11.52 17.79 -29.50
CA PRO A 311 -11.64 18.57 -28.27
C PRO A 311 -12.32 17.73 -27.18
N PRO A 312 -11.93 17.85 -25.92
CA PRO A 312 -12.62 17.19 -24.82
C PRO A 312 -14.04 17.75 -24.66
N LYS A 313 -14.97 16.92 -24.26
CA LYS A 313 -16.31 17.33 -23.84
C LYS A 313 -16.23 18.25 -22.64
N ARG A 314 -17.23 19.14 -22.49
CA ARG A 314 -17.41 19.96 -21.29
C ARG A 314 -18.27 19.19 -20.27
N LEU A 315 -18.07 19.46 -18.97
CA LEU A 315 -18.91 18.87 -17.92
C LEU A 315 -20.38 19.25 -18.12
N HIS A 316 -20.65 20.53 -18.48
CA HIS A 316 -21.99 21.06 -18.74
C HIS A 316 -22.72 20.36 -19.88
N ASP A 317 -21.99 19.75 -20.83
CA ASP A 317 -22.61 18.98 -21.92
C ASP A 317 -23.26 17.69 -21.41
N LEU A 318 -22.80 17.19 -20.26
CA LEU A 318 -23.26 15.93 -19.67
C LEU A 318 -24.17 16.16 -18.46
N ASP A 319 -23.84 17.12 -17.60
CA ASP A 319 -24.65 17.51 -16.45
C ASP A 319 -24.66 19.06 -16.28
N PRO A 320 -25.71 19.74 -16.82
CA PRO A 320 -25.86 21.20 -16.69
C PRO A 320 -26.02 21.70 -15.24
N LYS A 321 -26.18 20.80 -14.23
CA LYS A 321 -26.32 21.19 -12.83
C LYS A 321 -24.98 21.42 -12.15
N LEU A 322 -23.89 20.97 -12.75
CA LEU A 322 -22.55 21.19 -12.23
C LEU A 322 -22.20 22.69 -12.27
N PRO A 323 -21.46 23.23 -11.28
CA PRO A 323 -21.05 24.62 -11.27
C PRO A 323 -20.26 25.03 -12.52
N ALA A 324 -20.57 26.18 -13.10
CA ALA A 324 -19.91 26.68 -14.31
C ALA A 324 -18.40 26.91 -14.08
N GLU A 325 -18.04 27.37 -12.89
CA GLU A 325 -16.64 27.60 -12.50
C GLU A 325 -15.84 26.28 -12.41
N LEU A 326 -16.50 25.18 -11.99
CA LEU A 326 -15.89 23.86 -12.00
C LEU A 326 -15.71 23.32 -13.42
N ASP A 327 -16.72 23.52 -14.30
CA ASP A 327 -16.62 23.17 -15.73
C ASP A 327 -15.46 23.93 -16.40
N ASP A 328 -15.29 25.22 -16.09
CA ASP A 328 -14.18 26.03 -16.62
C ASP A 328 -12.82 25.55 -16.08
N LEU A 329 -12.72 25.22 -14.80
CA LEU A 329 -11.50 24.67 -14.22
C LEU A 329 -11.10 23.36 -14.89
N ILE A 330 -12.03 22.40 -14.97
CA ILE A 330 -11.77 21.10 -15.62
C ILE A 330 -11.44 21.31 -17.10
N GLY A 331 -12.14 22.19 -17.80
CA GLY A 331 -11.84 22.56 -19.19
C GLY A 331 -10.41 23.12 -19.37
N ARG A 332 -9.94 23.97 -18.47
CA ARG A 332 -8.55 24.47 -18.44
C ARG A 332 -7.55 23.35 -18.16
N MET A 333 -7.82 22.46 -17.19
CA MET A 333 -6.96 21.31 -16.92
C MET A 333 -6.81 20.41 -18.15
N LEU A 334 -7.88 20.27 -18.95
CA LEU A 334 -7.93 19.49 -20.19
C LEU A 334 -7.45 20.27 -21.43
N ALA A 335 -6.96 21.50 -21.27
CA ALA A 335 -6.47 22.29 -22.40
C ALA A 335 -5.37 21.53 -23.14
N ARG A 336 -5.43 21.63 -24.49
CA ARG A 336 -4.45 20.92 -25.35
C ARG A 336 -3.06 21.52 -25.22
N ASN A 337 -2.97 22.84 -25.12
CA ASN A 337 -1.71 23.56 -24.87
C ASN A 337 -1.35 23.44 -23.38
N PRO A 338 -0.22 22.84 -23.01
CA PRO A 338 0.21 22.70 -21.61
C PRO A 338 0.30 24.04 -20.86
N GLY A 339 0.65 25.13 -21.56
CA GLY A 339 0.79 26.48 -20.98
C GLY A 339 -0.54 27.14 -20.57
N GLU A 340 -1.68 26.60 -21.00
CA GLU A 340 -3.01 27.10 -20.64
C GLU A 340 -3.58 26.40 -19.39
N ARG A 341 -2.94 25.33 -18.97
CA ARG A 341 -3.36 24.55 -17.80
C ARG A 341 -2.94 25.27 -16.51
N PRO A 342 -3.76 25.17 -15.44
CA PRO A 342 -3.32 25.64 -14.14
C PRO A 342 -2.14 24.78 -13.64
N THR A 343 -1.33 25.34 -12.76
CA THR A 343 -0.40 24.56 -11.96
C THR A 343 -1.13 23.62 -11.00
N ALA A 344 -0.48 22.58 -10.50
CA ALA A 344 -1.09 21.69 -9.51
C ALA A 344 -1.50 22.46 -8.22
N GLY A 345 -0.72 23.49 -7.83
CA GLY A 345 -1.07 24.36 -6.71
C GLY A 345 -2.35 25.17 -6.95
N GLU A 346 -2.45 25.87 -8.10
CA GLU A 346 -3.66 26.60 -8.48
C GLU A 346 -4.89 25.69 -8.60
N ALA A 347 -4.72 24.48 -9.17
CA ALA A 347 -5.79 23.50 -9.24
C ALA A 347 -6.29 23.09 -7.84
N ALA A 348 -5.37 22.89 -6.88
CA ALA A 348 -5.72 22.57 -5.50
C ALA A 348 -6.51 23.72 -4.82
N GLU A 349 -6.08 24.96 -5.03
CA GLU A 349 -6.76 26.16 -4.48
C GLU A 349 -8.16 26.35 -5.08
N LEU A 350 -8.32 26.19 -6.39
CA LEU A 350 -9.59 26.34 -7.07
C LEU A 350 -10.58 25.21 -6.73
N LEU A 351 -10.12 23.96 -6.61
CA LEU A 351 -10.95 22.83 -6.19
C LEU A 351 -11.45 22.98 -4.75
N ALA A 352 -10.74 23.69 -3.89
CA ALA A 352 -11.14 23.92 -2.49
C ALA A 352 -12.51 24.62 -2.36
N ALA A 353 -12.90 25.45 -3.34
CA ALA A 353 -14.19 26.12 -3.34
C ALA A 353 -15.39 25.17 -3.49
N PHE A 354 -15.16 23.99 -4.08
CA PHE A 354 -16.20 22.97 -4.33
C PHE A 354 -16.06 21.77 -3.38
N ALA A 355 -14.94 21.68 -2.67
CA ALA A 355 -14.70 20.68 -1.66
C ALA A 355 -15.62 20.95 -0.46
N GLY A 356 -16.49 20.03 -0.13
CA GLY A 356 -17.27 20.10 1.11
C GLY A 356 -16.37 19.97 2.34
N PRO A 357 -16.84 20.30 3.54
CA PRO A 357 -16.16 19.88 4.76
C PRO A 357 -16.01 18.37 4.66
N GLY A 358 -14.76 17.90 4.55
CA GLY A 358 -14.44 16.50 4.22
C GLY A 358 -15.21 15.55 5.11
N GLU A 359 -16.39 15.14 4.69
CA GLU A 359 -17.07 14.00 5.26
C GLU A 359 -16.28 12.76 4.84
N VAL A 360 -15.30 12.43 5.68
CA VAL A 360 -14.80 11.07 5.77
C VAL A 360 -16.04 10.21 5.98
N SER A 361 -16.43 9.44 4.98
CA SER A 361 -17.51 8.43 5.17
C SER A 361 -17.15 7.63 6.41
N PRO A 362 -17.94 7.70 7.51
CA PRO A 362 -17.53 7.18 8.81
C PRO A 362 -17.33 5.66 8.86
N GLY A 363 -17.61 4.96 7.76
CA GLY A 363 -17.68 3.50 7.77
C GLY A 363 -16.46 2.74 7.28
N VAL A 364 -15.58 3.33 6.44
CA VAL A 364 -14.49 2.56 5.81
C VAL A 364 -13.21 2.66 6.64
N GLY A 365 -12.85 3.85 7.11
CA GLY A 365 -11.63 4.05 7.87
C GLY A 365 -11.68 3.46 9.29
N GLU A 366 -12.84 3.49 9.93
CA GLU A 366 -13.02 2.99 11.30
C GLU A 366 -13.10 1.46 11.34
N ALA A 367 -13.77 0.85 10.38
CA ALA A 367 -13.82 -0.61 10.25
C ALA A 367 -12.47 -1.22 9.84
N ALA A 368 -11.67 -0.52 9.04
CA ALA A 368 -10.32 -0.95 8.67
C ALA A 368 -9.36 -0.84 9.86
N ARG A 369 -9.42 0.26 10.63
CA ARG A 369 -8.65 0.42 11.88
C ARG A 369 -8.99 -0.64 12.92
N LEU A 370 -10.30 -0.89 13.11
CA LEU A 370 -10.74 -1.94 14.04
C LEU A 370 -10.26 -3.32 13.59
N ARG A 371 -10.26 -3.61 12.29
CA ARG A 371 -9.69 -4.86 11.76
C ARG A 371 -8.19 -4.95 11.99
N ASP A 372 -7.45 -3.87 11.74
CA ASP A 372 -5.98 -3.83 11.93
C ASP A 372 -5.62 -4.00 13.42
N VAL A 373 -6.34 -3.30 14.31
CA VAL A 373 -6.19 -3.45 15.76
C VAL A 373 -6.60 -4.86 16.23
N VAL A 374 -7.71 -5.40 15.72
CA VAL A 374 -8.16 -6.76 16.04
C VAL A 374 -7.17 -7.78 15.50
N GLU A 375 -6.63 -7.62 14.29
CA GLU A 375 -5.65 -8.53 13.70
C GLU A 375 -4.31 -8.46 14.43
N GLN A 376 -3.84 -7.27 14.84
CA GLN A 376 -2.65 -7.11 15.69
C GLN A 376 -2.85 -7.74 17.07
N LEU A 377 -4.03 -7.60 17.67
CA LEU A 377 -4.37 -8.24 18.92
C LEU A 377 -4.49 -9.76 18.78
N GLU A 378 -5.09 -10.25 17.71
CA GLU A 378 -5.15 -11.69 17.43
C GLU A 378 -3.77 -12.29 17.19
N MET A 379 -2.86 -11.58 16.50
CA MET A 379 -1.47 -12.02 16.34
C MET A 379 -0.71 -12.00 17.67
N ALA A 380 -0.86 -10.94 18.48
CA ALA A 380 -0.27 -10.87 19.82
C ALA A 380 -0.83 -11.95 20.74
N MET A 381 -2.12 -12.25 20.65
CA MET A 381 -2.76 -13.34 21.40
C MET A 381 -2.33 -14.72 20.94
N ARG A 382 -2.04 -14.93 19.66
CA ARG A 382 -1.48 -16.19 19.12
C ARG A 382 -0.01 -16.37 19.46
N ALA A 383 0.74 -15.26 19.65
CA ALA A 383 2.12 -15.26 20.14
C ALA A 383 2.24 -15.52 21.66
N LYS A 384 1.12 -15.67 22.36
CA LYS A 384 0.97 -15.70 23.82
C LYS A 384 1.73 -16.80 24.56
N GLU A 385 2.24 -17.81 23.87
CA GLU A 385 3.01 -18.88 24.55
C GLU A 385 4.48 -18.50 24.81
N ALA A 386 4.96 -17.32 24.36
CA ALA A 386 6.37 -16.98 24.42
C ALA A 386 6.75 -15.79 25.30
N ASP A 387 5.91 -14.75 25.49
CA ASP A 387 6.30 -13.56 26.27
C ASP A 387 5.11 -12.67 26.68
N THR A 388 4.79 -12.64 27.97
CA THR A 388 3.69 -11.86 28.55
C THR A 388 3.93 -10.32 28.39
N ASP A 389 5.18 -9.87 28.40
CA ASP A 389 5.53 -8.47 28.31
C ASP A 389 5.40 -7.91 26.89
N ALA A 390 5.69 -8.72 25.87
CA ALA A 390 5.46 -8.35 24.47
C ALA A 390 3.97 -8.17 24.15
N VAL A 391 3.10 -8.98 24.74
CA VAL A 391 1.64 -8.84 24.62
C VAL A 391 1.14 -7.58 25.33
N ARG A 392 1.64 -7.28 26.53
CA ARG A 392 1.32 -6.04 27.25
C ARG A 392 1.73 -4.81 26.45
N PHE A 393 2.94 -4.81 25.89
CA PHE A 393 3.45 -3.71 25.06
C PHE A 393 2.62 -3.52 23.79
N ALA A 394 2.24 -4.62 23.09
CA ALA A 394 1.41 -4.57 21.90
C ALA A 394 0.00 -4.00 22.19
N VAL A 395 -0.61 -4.39 23.32
CA VAL A 395 -1.91 -3.86 23.76
C VAL A 395 -1.81 -2.38 24.11
N LEU A 396 -0.79 -1.95 24.84
CA LEU A 396 -0.59 -0.54 25.17
C LEU A 396 -0.33 0.31 23.93
N THR A 397 0.43 -0.21 22.96
CA THR A 397 0.67 0.46 21.68
C THR A 397 -0.60 0.58 20.85
N ALA A 398 -1.43 -0.48 20.80
CA ALA A 398 -2.72 -0.45 20.12
C ALA A 398 -3.70 0.54 20.77
N LEU A 399 -3.75 0.60 22.10
CA LEU A 399 -4.55 1.57 22.85
C LEU A 399 -4.06 3.01 22.62
N ALA A 400 -2.76 3.26 22.65
CA ALA A 400 -2.16 4.55 22.34
C ALA A 400 -2.45 5.00 20.91
N SER A 401 -2.38 4.08 19.95
CA SER A 401 -2.71 4.35 18.54
C SER A 401 -4.21 4.63 18.33
N ALA A 402 -5.09 3.92 19.02
CA ALA A 402 -6.54 4.17 19.00
C ALA A 402 -6.90 5.51 19.68
N ALA A 403 -6.10 5.94 20.66
CA ALA A 403 -6.29 7.17 21.43
C ALA A 403 -5.62 8.40 20.78
N ALA A 404 -4.73 8.25 19.81
CA ALA A 404 -3.99 9.36 19.21
C ALA A 404 -4.91 10.39 18.55
N ARG A 405 -4.83 11.65 18.99
CA ARG A 405 -5.61 12.77 18.47
C ARG A 405 -5.12 13.20 17.09
N ARG A 406 -6.07 13.56 16.21
CA ARG A 406 -5.77 14.21 14.92
C ARG A 406 -6.36 15.62 14.89
N PRO A 407 -5.71 16.59 14.24
CA PRO A 407 -6.29 17.92 14.02
C PRO A 407 -7.60 17.80 13.24
N GLY A 408 -8.70 18.33 13.80
CA GLY A 408 -10.03 18.34 13.18
C GLY A 408 -11.03 17.30 13.70
N GLU A 409 -10.72 16.54 14.75
CA GLU A 409 -11.64 15.54 15.31
C GLU A 409 -12.89 16.12 15.98
N THR A 410 -14.04 15.42 15.78
CA THR A 410 -15.38 15.82 16.24
C THR A 410 -15.57 15.63 17.77
N PRO A 411 -16.54 16.33 18.40
CA PRO A 411 -16.83 16.23 19.85
C PRO A 411 -17.11 14.82 20.39
N GLY A 412 -17.39 13.83 19.52
CA GLY A 412 -17.63 12.45 19.92
C GLY A 412 -16.38 11.55 20.04
N HIS A 413 -15.17 12.06 19.73
CA HIS A 413 -13.93 11.25 19.74
C HIS A 413 -13.67 10.59 21.10
N GLN A 414 -13.69 11.38 22.18
CA GLN A 414 -13.45 10.88 23.54
C GLN A 414 -14.45 9.78 23.97
N LEU A 415 -15.70 9.90 23.55
CA LEU A 415 -16.72 8.89 23.84
C LEU A 415 -16.40 7.58 23.09
N ARG A 416 -15.99 7.67 21.83
CA ARG A 416 -15.61 6.49 21.04
C ARG A 416 -14.38 5.80 21.61
N VAL A 417 -13.32 6.55 21.96
CA VAL A 417 -12.12 5.99 22.60
C VAL A 417 -12.48 5.26 23.89
N ARG A 418 -13.32 5.85 24.75
CA ARG A 418 -13.80 5.19 25.97
C ARG A 418 -14.56 3.89 25.68
N LEU A 419 -15.44 3.88 24.68
CA LEU A 419 -16.18 2.68 24.29
C LEU A 419 -15.25 1.58 23.76
N TYR A 420 -14.24 1.92 22.97
CA TYR A 420 -13.28 0.94 22.44
C TYR A 420 -12.40 0.35 23.55
N VAL A 421 -11.89 1.19 24.45
CA VAL A 421 -11.09 0.72 25.60
C VAL A 421 -11.93 -0.17 26.50
N LYS A 422 -13.21 0.16 26.71
CA LYS A 422 -14.14 -0.68 27.50
C LYS A 422 -14.39 -2.03 26.82
N LEU A 423 -14.73 -2.04 25.51
CA LEU A 423 -14.94 -3.28 24.75
C LEU A 423 -13.71 -4.19 24.75
N LEU A 424 -12.53 -3.59 24.63
CA LEU A 424 -11.27 -4.31 24.69
C LEU A 424 -11.02 -4.87 26.08
N GLY A 425 -11.23 -4.06 27.13
CA GLY A 425 -11.13 -4.48 28.52
C GLY A 425 -12.06 -5.64 28.86
N ASP A 426 -13.34 -5.57 28.45
CA ASP A 426 -14.34 -6.63 28.64
C ASP A 426 -13.92 -7.95 27.94
N ARG A 427 -13.18 -7.85 26.83
CA ARG A 427 -12.69 -9.03 26.12
C ARG A 427 -11.43 -9.60 26.75
N LEU A 428 -10.51 -8.74 27.21
CA LEU A 428 -9.29 -9.12 27.94
C LEU A 428 -9.62 -9.74 29.31
N ALA A 429 -10.65 -9.25 30.01
CA ALA A 429 -11.10 -9.79 31.29
C ALA A 429 -11.49 -11.27 31.24
N ARG A 430 -11.78 -11.80 30.05
CA ARG A 430 -12.11 -13.23 29.84
C ARG A 430 -10.88 -14.13 29.72
N LEU A 431 -9.68 -13.55 29.70
CA LEU A 431 -8.41 -14.27 29.60
C LEU A 431 -7.78 -14.40 30.98
N ALA A 432 -7.33 -15.60 31.33
CA ALA A 432 -6.84 -15.91 32.68
C ALA A 432 -5.72 -15.02 33.20
N ASP A 433 -4.89 -14.47 32.31
CA ASP A 433 -3.72 -13.65 32.67
C ASP A 433 -4.03 -12.14 32.73
N TRP A 434 -5.28 -11.74 32.48
CA TRP A 434 -5.71 -10.35 32.44
C TRP A 434 -6.80 -10.04 33.48
N VAL A 435 -6.72 -10.74 34.62
CA VAL A 435 -7.69 -10.64 35.74
C VAL A 435 -7.89 -9.20 36.23
N MET A 436 -6.90 -8.33 36.08
CA MET A 436 -7.02 -6.91 36.44
C MET A 436 -8.12 -6.17 35.66
N PHE A 437 -8.45 -6.58 34.45
CA PHE A 437 -9.57 -6.02 33.68
C PHE A 437 -10.92 -6.55 34.12
N SER A 438 -10.95 -7.57 35.00
CA SER A 438 -12.18 -8.03 35.64
C SER A 438 -12.58 -7.11 36.80
N ASP A 439 -11.70 -6.24 37.27
CA ASP A 439 -12.02 -5.18 38.21
C ASP A 439 -12.67 -3.98 37.49
N PRO A 440 -13.94 -3.68 37.78
CA PRO A 440 -14.64 -2.55 37.17
C PRO A 440 -13.96 -1.20 37.42
N GLY A 441 -13.31 -1.03 38.57
CA GLY A 441 -12.58 0.19 38.92
C GLY A 441 -11.34 0.39 38.08
N PHE A 442 -10.59 -0.67 37.80
CA PHE A 442 -9.42 -0.64 36.92
C PHE A 442 -9.82 -0.36 35.47
N ALA A 443 -10.81 -1.08 34.94
CA ALA A 443 -11.29 -0.89 33.55
C ALA A 443 -11.83 0.53 33.32
N GLU A 444 -12.55 1.12 34.29
CA GLU A 444 -13.04 2.50 34.24
C GLU A 444 -11.89 3.50 34.31
N THR A 445 -10.86 3.27 35.12
CA THR A 445 -9.68 4.12 35.25
C THR A 445 -8.90 4.16 33.95
N VAL A 446 -8.63 3.01 33.32
CA VAL A 446 -7.95 2.92 32.00
C VAL A 446 -8.77 3.61 30.91
N SER A 447 -10.10 3.43 30.93
CA SER A 447 -11.01 4.08 29.98
C SER A 447 -11.00 5.60 30.10
N ARG A 448 -10.96 6.13 31.33
CA ARG A 448 -10.86 7.59 31.60
C ARG A 448 -9.48 8.14 31.22
N ALA A 449 -8.40 7.43 31.57
CA ALA A 449 -7.04 7.82 31.20
C ALA A 449 -6.85 7.89 29.69
N ALA A 450 -7.38 6.91 28.93
CA ALA A 450 -7.35 6.90 27.48
C ALA A 450 -8.11 8.08 26.86
N ALA A 451 -9.21 8.53 27.46
CA ALA A 451 -9.96 9.71 27.02
C ALA A 451 -9.27 11.03 27.36
N ALA A 452 -8.45 11.06 28.42
CA ALA A 452 -7.78 12.25 28.95
C ALA A 452 -6.33 12.45 28.41
N HIS A 453 -5.85 11.56 27.51
CA HIS A 453 -4.49 11.61 26.97
C HIS A 453 -4.11 12.94 26.31
N ASP A 454 -5.12 13.69 25.81
CA ASP A 454 -4.94 15.01 25.20
C ASP A 454 -4.55 16.12 26.18
N LEU A 455 -4.72 15.89 27.47
CA LEU A 455 -4.43 16.90 28.51
C LEU A 455 -2.98 16.91 28.98
N GLY A 456 -2.11 16.11 28.36
CA GLY A 456 -0.68 16.06 28.69
C GLY A 456 -0.37 15.61 30.13
N MET A 457 -1.34 15.00 30.82
CA MET A 457 -1.27 14.66 32.25
C MET A 457 -1.48 13.16 32.51
N VAL A 458 -0.73 12.29 31.83
CA VAL A 458 -0.61 10.91 32.30
C VAL A 458 0.83 10.66 32.69
N ALA A 459 1.16 10.99 33.95
CA ALA A 459 2.26 10.34 34.64
C ALA A 459 1.82 8.89 34.87
N VAL A 460 2.45 7.94 34.22
CA VAL A 460 2.34 6.52 34.55
C VAL A 460 3.14 6.36 35.83
N PRO A 461 2.55 5.92 36.97
CA PRO A 461 3.35 5.57 38.13
C PRO A 461 4.19 4.34 37.81
N ASP A 462 5.44 4.32 38.28
CA ASP A 462 6.39 3.20 38.21
C ASP A 462 5.81 1.89 38.78
#